data_c5b5ce5c193fe412b5b44c7f7ef1917e
#
_entry.id   c5b5ce5c193fe412b5b44c7f7ef1917e
#
_cell.length_a   1.000
_cell.length_b   1.000
_cell.length_c   1.000
_cell.angle_alpha   90.00
_cell.angle_beta   90.00
_cell.angle_gamma   90.00
#
_symmetry.space_group_name_H-M   'P 1'
#
loop_
_entity.id
_entity.type
_entity.pdbx_description
1 polymer ?
#
loop_
_entity_poly.entity_id
_entity_poly.type
_entity_poly.pdbx_seq_one_letter_code
_entity_poly.pdbx_strand_id
1 'polypeptide(L)'
;MTVHIDAPAHDVWALVADVTRIGEYSPETFEAEWTHGATGPAVGARFRGHVRRNGIGPVYWSPCVVTVCEPDREFAFSIERNGRALSTWGYRLAATDDGQGTDVTEYFELAGLLPLRIYWTLM
;
A
#
# COMPACT_ATOMS: atom_id res chain seq x y z
N MET A 1 -10.98 -5.84 1.28
CA MET A 1 -11.95 -4.85 1.59
C MET A 1 -12.08 -3.83 0.50
N THR A 2 -13.28 -3.51 0.16
CA THR A 2 -13.53 -2.54 -0.90
C THR A 2 -14.22 -1.32 -0.34
N VAL A 3 -13.70 -0.16 -0.67
CA VAL A 3 -14.24 1.14 -0.25
C VAL A 3 -14.49 1.97 -1.50
N HIS A 4 -15.64 2.64 -1.53
CA HIS A 4 -15.93 3.61 -2.58
C HIS A 4 -15.39 4.99 -2.17
N ILE A 5 -14.68 5.63 -3.10
CA ILE A 5 -14.13 6.98 -2.90
C ILE A 5 -14.67 7.87 -4.00
N ASP A 6 -15.21 9.05 -3.61
CA ASP A 6 -15.76 10.03 -4.55
C ASP A 6 -14.65 10.88 -5.15
N ALA A 7 -13.74 10.23 -5.88
CA ALA A 7 -12.66 10.89 -6.59
C ALA A 7 -12.24 10.01 -7.78
N PRO A 8 -11.75 10.61 -8.86
CA PRO A 8 -11.29 9.86 -10.02
C PRO A 8 -10.12 8.93 -9.65
N ALA A 9 -9.98 7.82 -10.38
CA ALA A 9 -8.93 6.84 -10.14
C ALA A 9 -7.53 7.46 -10.16
N HIS A 10 -7.30 8.46 -11.00
CA HIS A 10 -6.03 9.16 -11.07
C HIS A 10 -5.68 9.85 -9.74
N ASP A 11 -6.65 10.49 -9.11
CA ASP A 11 -6.43 11.18 -7.85
C ASP A 11 -6.21 10.19 -6.69
N VAL A 12 -6.95 9.08 -6.70
CA VAL A 12 -6.76 8.02 -5.71
C VAL A 12 -5.41 7.36 -5.87
N TRP A 13 -4.99 7.11 -7.12
CA TRP A 13 -3.67 6.58 -7.40
C TRP A 13 -2.56 7.49 -6.87
N ALA A 14 -2.68 8.79 -7.10
CA ALA A 14 -1.70 9.75 -6.63
C ALA A 14 -1.52 9.70 -5.10
N LEU A 15 -2.58 9.36 -4.39
CA LEU A 15 -2.52 9.20 -2.94
C LEU A 15 -1.88 7.88 -2.53
N VAL A 16 -2.35 6.75 -3.07
CA VAL A 16 -1.88 5.43 -2.61
C VAL A 16 -0.49 5.08 -3.12
N ALA A 17 -0.09 5.57 -4.29
CA ALA A 17 1.23 5.28 -4.84
C ALA A 17 2.33 6.19 -4.28
N ASP A 18 1.97 7.28 -3.65
CA ASP A 18 2.93 8.14 -2.96
C ASP A 18 3.01 7.70 -1.49
N VAL A 19 3.99 6.87 -1.18
CA VAL A 19 4.13 6.30 0.17
C VAL A 19 4.36 7.39 1.23
N THR A 20 4.84 8.57 0.85
CA THR A 20 5.05 9.66 1.80
C THR A 20 3.74 10.19 2.36
N ARG A 21 2.62 9.87 1.74
CA ARG A 21 1.28 10.27 2.18
C ARG A 21 0.53 9.18 2.96
N ILE A 22 1.19 8.06 3.24
CA ILE A 22 0.53 6.91 3.86
C ILE A 22 -0.10 7.25 5.22
N GLY A 23 0.49 8.17 5.96
CA GLY A 23 -0.04 8.60 7.26
C GLY A 23 -1.39 9.30 7.18
N GLU A 24 -1.82 9.72 5.98
CA GLU A 24 -3.12 10.38 5.81
C GLU A 24 -4.29 9.39 5.92
N TYR A 25 -4.03 8.09 5.69
CA TYR A 25 -5.12 7.11 5.66
C TYR A 25 -4.80 5.80 6.42
N SER A 26 -3.56 5.55 6.79
CA SER A 26 -3.21 4.33 7.50
C SER A 26 -3.26 4.56 9.01
N PRO A 27 -3.94 3.68 9.77
CA PRO A 27 -4.00 3.84 11.22
C PRO A 27 -2.73 3.41 11.94
N GLU A 28 -1.89 2.60 11.33
CA GLU A 28 -0.68 2.06 11.97
C GLU A 28 0.61 2.60 11.40
N THR A 29 0.67 2.85 10.09
CA THR A 29 1.84 3.44 9.45
C THR A 29 1.62 4.93 9.35
N PHE A 30 2.27 5.71 10.20
CA PHE A 30 2.00 7.13 10.32
C PHE A 30 2.90 8.00 9.42
N GLU A 31 3.96 7.45 8.89
CA GLU A 31 4.81 8.12 7.90
C GLU A 31 5.61 7.09 7.11
N ALA A 32 6.11 7.48 5.96
CA ALA A 32 6.99 6.65 5.15
C ALA A 32 7.89 7.53 4.31
N GLU A 33 9.02 6.98 3.88
CA GLU A 33 9.96 7.71 3.03
C GLU A 33 10.60 6.77 2.03
N TRP A 34 10.88 7.29 0.84
CA TRP A 34 11.62 6.57 -0.17
C TRP A 34 13.05 6.38 0.27
N THR A 35 13.65 5.24 -0.06
CA THR A 35 15.02 4.88 0.30
C THR A 35 15.78 4.39 -0.93
N HIS A 36 17.09 4.17 -0.78
CA HIS A 36 17.94 3.61 -1.85
C HIS A 36 17.88 4.42 -3.15
N GLY A 37 17.74 5.75 -3.02
CA GLY A 37 17.72 6.62 -4.19
C GLY A 37 16.39 6.71 -4.91
N ALA A 38 15.35 6.02 -4.45
CA ALA A 38 14.03 6.12 -5.05
C ALA A 38 13.42 7.50 -4.77
N THR A 39 12.69 8.02 -5.76
CA THR A 39 12.04 9.33 -5.65
C THR A 39 10.54 9.27 -5.92
N GLY A 40 10.02 8.10 -6.25
CA GLY A 40 8.61 7.90 -6.54
C GLY A 40 8.28 6.45 -6.83
N PRO A 41 7.00 6.16 -7.13
CA PRO A 41 6.55 4.79 -7.34
C PRO A 41 7.08 4.18 -8.63
N ALA A 42 7.67 3.00 -8.49
CA ALA A 42 8.12 2.16 -9.60
C ALA A 42 8.37 0.76 -9.04
N VAL A 43 8.18 -0.27 -9.86
CA VAL A 43 8.51 -1.64 -9.44
C VAL A 43 9.99 -1.69 -9.06
N GLY A 44 10.28 -2.25 -7.89
CA GLY A 44 11.63 -2.31 -7.33
C GLY A 44 12.04 -1.09 -6.52
N ALA A 45 11.27 -0.01 -6.53
CA ALA A 45 11.55 1.14 -5.68
C ALA A 45 11.40 0.74 -4.22
N ARG A 46 12.34 1.19 -3.39
CA ARG A 46 12.35 0.85 -1.96
C ARG A 46 11.91 2.04 -1.13
N PHE A 47 11.24 1.73 -0.03
CA PHE A 47 10.85 2.71 0.96
C PHE A 47 10.80 2.06 2.33
N ARG A 48 10.61 2.85 3.37
CA ARG A 48 10.38 2.34 4.71
C ARG A 48 9.19 3.04 5.33
N GLY A 49 8.37 2.26 6.03
CA GLY A 49 7.22 2.76 6.77
C GLY A 49 7.51 2.79 8.25
N HIS A 50 7.09 3.86 8.93
CA HIS A 50 7.24 4.03 10.35
C HIS A 50 5.95 3.59 11.03
N VAL A 51 6.01 2.51 11.80
CA VAL A 51 4.83 1.78 12.26
C VAL A 51 4.71 1.84 13.77
N ARG A 52 3.46 2.05 14.22
CA ARG A 52 3.06 1.88 15.62
C ARG A 52 1.77 1.10 15.64
N ARG A 53 1.82 -0.14 16.11
CA ARG A 53 0.63 -1.00 16.12
C ARG A 53 -0.36 -0.57 17.19
N ASN A 54 -1.60 -0.31 16.78
CA ASN A 54 -2.71 0.05 17.67
C ASN A 54 -2.38 1.23 18.60
N GLY A 55 -1.45 2.09 18.19
CA GLY A 55 -1.02 3.20 19.03
C GLY A 55 -0.27 2.81 20.29
N ILE A 56 0.11 1.54 20.43
CA ILE A 56 0.74 0.98 21.62
C ILE A 56 2.06 0.33 21.24
N GLY A 57 3.01 0.37 22.18
CA GLY A 57 4.27 -0.34 22.03
C GLY A 57 5.31 0.41 21.22
N PRO A 58 6.42 -0.27 20.90
CA PRO A 58 7.54 0.38 20.24
C PRO A 58 7.20 0.80 18.82
N VAL A 59 7.78 1.91 18.41
CA VAL A 59 7.74 2.42 17.05
C VAL A 59 8.91 1.78 16.31
N TYR A 60 8.68 1.32 15.07
CA TYR A 60 9.75 0.71 14.29
C TYR A 60 9.60 1.05 12.81
N TRP A 61 10.73 0.94 12.09
CA TRP A 61 10.76 1.11 10.65
C TRP A 61 10.63 -0.24 9.96
N SER A 62 9.78 -0.32 8.96
CA SER A 62 9.51 -1.53 8.19
C SER A 62 10.03 -1.34 6.76
N PRO A 63 11.05 -2.11 6.33
CA PRO A 63 11.57 -1.98 4.97
C PRO A 63 10.63 -2.62 3.96
N CYS A 64 10.37 -1.89 2.87
CA CYS A 64 9.42 -2.28 1.85
C CYS A 64 10.00 -2.13 0.46
N VAL A 65 9.44 -2.89 -0.48
CA VAL A 65 9.76 -2.78 -1.90
C VAL A 65 8.48 -2.82 -2.72
N VAL A 66 8.36 -1.92 -3.70
CA VAL A 66 7.19 -1.89 -4.58
C VAL A 66 7.25 -3.09 -5.52
N THR A 67 6.17 -3.87 -5.57
CA THR A 67 6.08 -5.08 -6.39
C THR A 67 5.12 -4.94 -7.57
N VAL A 68 4.10 -4.09 -7.45
CA VAL A 68 3.17 -3.79 -8.53
C VAL A 68 3.00 -2.29 -8.61
N CYS A 69 3.11 -1.74 -9.82
CA CYS A 69 2.97 -0.31 -10.04
C CYS A 69 2.32 -0.09 -11.40
N GLU A 70 1.00 -0.17 -11.44
CA GLU A 70 0.20 0.05 -12.65
C GLU A 70 -0.64 1.32 -12.44
N PRO A 71 -0.26 2.44 -13.04
CA PRO A 71 -0.93 3.72 -12.83
C PRO A 71 -2.45 3.64 -12.96
N ASP A 72 -3.14 4.21 -11.99
CA ASP A 72 -4.60 4.29 -11.88
C ASP A 72 -5.30 2.94 -11.70
N ARG A 73 -4.54 1.85 -11.53
CA ARG A 73 -5.11 0.49 -11.46
C ARG A 73 -4.67 -0.31 -10.25
N GLU A 74 -3.37 -0.42 -10.01
CA GLU A 74 -2.90 -1.26 -8.91
C GLU A 74 -1.54 -0.80 -8.39
N PHE A 75 -1.42 -0.75 -7.07
CA PHE A 75 -0.17 -0.49 -6.38
C PHE A 75 -0.01 -1.50 -5.26
N ALA A 76 1.15 -2.16 -5.20
CA ALA A 76 1.43 -3.12 -4.14
C ALA A 76 2.89 -3.05 -3.73
N PHE A 77 3.14 -3.43 -2.49
CA PHE A 77 4.50 -3.50 -1.95
C PHE A 77 4.61 -4.68 -0.99
N SER A 78 5.83 -5.19 -0.86
CA SER A 78 6.14 -6.24 0.09
C SER A 78 6.96 -5.70 1.24
N ILE A 79 6.66 -6.17 2.44
CA ILE A 79 7.50 -5.94 3.61
C ILE A 79 8.58 -7.01 3.60
N GLU A 80 9.83 -6.60 3.72
CA GLU A 80 10.97 -7.50 3.66
C GLU A 80 11.70 -7.59 4.99
N ARG A 81 12.24 -8.79 5.26
CA ARG A 81 13.19 -9.00 6.37
C ARG A 81 14.23 -10.00 5.90
N ASN A 82 15.52 -9.62 6.07
CA ASN A 82 16.64 -10.46 5.65
C ASN A 82 16.57 -10.88 4.19
N GLY A 83 16.14 -9.96 3.31
CA GLY A 83 16.03 -10.22 1.89
C GLY A 83 14.84 -11.08 1.47
N ARG A 84 13.93 -11.38 2.39
CA ARG A 84 12.73 -12.18 2.12
C ARG A 84 11.47 -11.35 2.27
N ALA A 85 10.54 -11.53 1.34
CA ALA A 85 9.22 -10.94 1.47
C ALA A 85 8.46 -11.68 2.58
N LEU A 86 7.97 -10.94 3.57
CA LEU A 86 7.14 -11.48 4.64
C LEU A 86 5.66 -11.38 4.31
N SER A 87 5.26 -10.27 3.75
CA SER A 87 3.86 -10.00 3.42
C SER A 87 3.81 -9.00 2.29
N THR A 88 2.70 -9.02 1.56
CA THR A 88 2.42 -8.07 0.48
C THR A 88 1.12 -7.37 0.77
N TRP A 89 1.12 -6.06 0.64
CA TRP A 89 -0.06 -5.20 0.76
C TRP A 89 -0.30 -4.54 -0.57
N GLY A 90 -1.56 -4.49 -0.98
CA GLY A 90 -1.86 -3.89 -2.26
C GLY A 90 -3.23 -3.24 -2.31
N TYR A 91 -3.38 -2.38 -3.32
CA TYR A 91 -4.60 -1.63 -3.60
C TYR A 91 -4.93 -1.79 -5.07
N ARG A 92 -6.15 -2.27 -5.36
CA ARG A 92 -6.68 -2.31 -6.71
C ARG A 92 -7.73 -1.24 -6.84
N LEU A 93 -7.63 -0.47 -7.92
CA LEU A 93 -8.51 0.64 -8.20
C LEU A 93 -9.39 0.31 -9.40
N ALA A 94 -10.69 0.49 -9.26
CA ALA A 94 -11.65 0.32 -10.34
C ALA A 94 -12.49 1.59 -10.45
N ALA A 95 -12.33 2.30 -11.56
CA ALA A 95 -13.11 3.51 -11.81
C ALA A 95 -14.58 3.15 -11.99
N THR A 96 -15.48 3.97 -11.45
CA THR A 96 -16.91 3.83 -11.69
C THR A 96 -17.24 4.24 -13.13
N ASP A 97 -18.43 3.83 -13.61
CA ASP A 97 -18.82 4.05 -15.01
C ASP A 97 -18.80 5.52 -15.43
N ASP A 98 -19.09 6.43 -14.51
CA ASP A 98 -19.07 7.86 -14.78
C ASP A 98 -17.69 8.50 -14.67
N GLY A 99 -16.68 7.73 -14.22
CA GLY A 99 -15.32 8.22 -14.04
C GLY A 99 -15.12 9.17 -12.88
N GLN A 100 -16.14 9.42 -12.08
CA GLN A 100 -16.07 10.37 -10.97
C GLN A 100 -15.73 9.73 -9.63
N GLY A 101 -15.89 8.41 -9.53
CA GLY A 101 -15.58 7.67 -8.32
C GLY A 101 -14.63 6.51 -8.57
N THR A 102 -14.14 5.93 -7.50
CA THR A 102 -13.21 4.80 -7.57
C THR A 102 -13.54 3.82 -6.46
N ASP A 103 -13.66 2.54 -6.82
CA ASP A 103 -13.74 1.47 -5.84
C ASP A 103 -12.32 0.96 -5.59
N VAL A 104 -11.89 1.04 -4.34
CA VAL A 104 -10.55 0.64 -3.94
C VAL A 104 -10.64 -0.64 -3.14
N THR A 105 -9.96 -1.68 -3.60
CA THR A 105 -9.86 -2.96 -2.89
C THR A 105 -8.46 -3.09 -2.30
N GLU A 106 -8.38 -3.13 -0.97
CA GLU A 106 -7.14 -3.42 -0.27
C GLU A 106 -7.01 -4.93 -0.09
N TYR A 107 -5.84 -5.46 -0.34
CA TYR A 107 -5.58 -6.88 -0.14
C TYR A 107 -4.24 -7.10 0.56
N PHE A 108 -4.12 -8.29 1.14
CA PHE A 108 -2.95 -8.71 1.89
C PHE A 108 -2.62 -10.15 1.57
N GLU A 109 -1.34 -10.45 1.36
CA GLU A 109 -0.85 -11.80 1.14
C GLU A 109 0.28 -12.11 2.13
N LEU A 110 0.20 -13.27 2.78
CA LEU A 110 1.30 -13.79 3.57
C LEU A 110 2.20 -14.64 2.69
N ALA A 111 3.49 -14.40 2.76
CA ALA A 111 4.46 -15.20 2.03
C ALA A 111 4.81 -16.47 2.80
N GLY A 112 5.12 -17.53 2.10
CA GLY A 112 5.93 -18.64 2.60
C GLY A 112 5.25 -19.93 3.00
N LEU A 113 4.09 -19.96 3.61
CA LEU A 113 3.52 -21.22 4.08
C LEU A 113 2.41 -21.75 3.18
N LEU A 114 1.51 -20.89 2.78
CA LEU A 114 0.44 -21.22 1.84
C LEU A 114 0.18 -19.96 1.04
N PRO A 115 -0.21 -20.08 -0.23
CA PRO A 115 -0.62 -18.92 -1.01
C PRO A 115 -1.97 -18.43 -0.47
N LEU A 116 -1.93 -17.69 0.62
CA LEU A 116 -3.12 -17.17 1.27
C LEU A 116 -3.28 -15.71 0.92
N ARG A 117 -4.38 -15.40 0.23
CA ARG A 117 -4.80 -14.04 -0.03
C ARG A 117 -5.98 -13.70 0.83
N ILE A 118 -5.87 -12.59 1.52
CA ILE A 118 -6.96 -12.10 2.35
C ILE A 118 -7.40 -10.75 1.79
N TYR A 119 -8.66 -10.67 1.40
CA TYR A 119 -9.26 -9.43 0.94
C TYR A 119 -10.07 -8.86 2.10
N TRP A 120 -9.63 -7.71 2.57
CA TRP A 120 -10.37 -7.08 3.65
C TRP A 120 -11.39 -6.13 3.11
N THR A 121 -12.32 -5.92 3.96
CA THR A 121 -13.20 -4.81 3.77
C THR A 121 -12.95 -3.83 4.88
N LEU A 122 -12.50 -2.66 4.55
CA LEU A 122 -12.30 -1.59 5.49
C LEU A 122 -13.61 -1.02 5.89
N MET A 123 -13.76 -0.82 7.06
CA MET A 123 -14.96 -0.12 7.50
C MET A 123 -14.70 1.33 7.75
#